data_362861443364546870a51dc647583e1f
#
_entry.id   362861443364546870a51dc647583e1f
#
_cell.length_a   1.000
_cell.length_b   1.000
_cell.length_c   1.000
_cell.angle_alpha   90.00
_cell.angle_beta   90.00
_cell.angle_gamma   90.00
#
_symmetry.space_group_name_H-M   'P 1'
#
loop_
_entity.id
_entity.type
_entity.pdbx_description
1 polymer ?
#
loop_
_entity_poly.entity_id
_entity_poly.type
_entity_poly.pdbx_seq_one_letter_code
_entity_poly.pdbx_strand_id
1 'polypeptide(L)'
;DQFIMNAEHRINLDIPMDSDRQEWEGTIATDVNTVRVPAGFLFIRGVEVFNASNSTEKGTWLQKRDQTFLSEYVGRLTGPEGSTTSGADVTGKPKYYAMFGGATGLTDTTSGSILMAPTPDANYVIKIYGNAMPTGLGSGADGNSHTYVSNYFPQGLLYACLAEAYGFLKGPADMLTL
;
A
#
# COMPACT_ATOMS: atom_id res chain seq x y z
N ASP A 1 8.64 15.15 20.25
CA ASP A 1 7.93 14.07 19.55
C ASP A 1 7.95 14.21 18.04
N GLN A 2 7.76 15.43 17.47
CA GLN A 2 7.72 15.63 16.01
C GLN A 2 9.01 15.22 15.29
N PHE A 3 10.18 15.49 15.84
CA PHE A 3 11.45 15.10 15.25
C PHE A 3 11.64 13.59 15.22
N ILE A 4 11.15 12.88 16.24
CA ILE A 4 11.19 11.42 16.27
C ILE A 4 10.29 10.86 15.17
N MET A 5 9.07 11.35 15.03
CA MET A 5 8.15 10.94 13.97
C MET A 5 8.74 11.20 12.58
N ASN A 6 9.32 12.37 12.36
CA ASN A 6 9.93 12.71 11.08
C ASN A 6 11.12 11.80 10.76
N ALA A 7 11.97 11.54 11.75
CA ALA A 7 13.13 10.67 11.61
C ALA A 7 12.72 9.22 11.29
N GLU A 8 11.75 8.66 12.02
CA GLU A 8 11.22 7.33 11.76
C GLU A 8 10.56 7.24 10.36
N HIS A 9 9.77 8.23 10.00
CA HIS A 9 9.13 8.30 8.68
C HIS A 9 10.16 8.27 7.56
N ARG A 10 11.19 9.08 7.68
CA ARG A 10 12.28 9.14 6.70
C ARG A 10 13.05 7.83 6.60
N ILE A 11 13.40 7.22 7.74
CA ILE A 11 14.09 5.93 7.76
C ILE A 11 13.25 4.85 7.06
N ASN A 12 11.96 4.76 7.37
CA ASN A 12 11.08 3.74 6.79
C ASN A 12 10.79 3.96 5.29
N LEU A 13 10.84 5.21 4.81
CA LEU A 13 10.71 5.52 3.38
C LEU A 13 11.99 5.19 2.61
N ASP A 14 13.15 5.57 3.18
CA ASP A 14 14.44 5.41 2.51
C ASP A 14 14.97 3.97 2.58
N ILE A 15 14.66 3.26 3.68
CA ILE A 15 15.13 1.90 3.94
C ILE A 15 13.95 0.95 4.13
N PRO A 16 13.45 0.31 3.06
CA PRO A 16 12.36 -0.66 3.18
C PRO A 16 12.85 -1.93 3.87
N MET A 17 12.52 -2.07 5.14
CA MET A 17 12.90 -3.21 5.96
C MET A 17 11.96 -4.40 5.76
N ASP A 18 12.50 -5.62 5.84
CA ASP A 18 11.70 -6.84 5.74
C ASP A 18 10.78 -7.04 6.97
N SER A 19 11.13 -6.45 8.12
CA SER A 19 10.28 -6.43 9.31
C SER A 19 8.94 -5.72 9.09
N ASP A 20 8.88 -4.80 8.13
CA ASP A 20 7.71 -3.98 7.85
C ASP A 20 6.82 -4.58 6.75
N ARG A 21 7.17 -5.79 6.30
CA ARG A 21 6.32 -6.55 5.38
C ARG A 21 5.06 -7.00 6.08
N GLN A 22 3.94 -6.65 5.46
CA GLN A 22 2.61 -7.06 5.93
C GLN A 22 1.82 -7.68 4.79
N GLU A 23 0.94 -8.57 5.17
CA GLU A 23 -0.07 -9.18 4.32
C GLU A 23 -1.44 -8.61 4.73
N TRP A 24 -2.20 -8.20 3.76
CA TRP A 24 -3.61 -7.84 3.94
C TRP A 24 -4.47 -8.73 3.07
N GLU A 25 -5.56 -9.21 3.64
CA GLU A 25 -6.54 -10.04 2.95
C GLU A 25 -7.88 -9.32 2.86
N GLY A 26 -8.49 -9.37 1.69
CA GLY A 26 -9.81 -8.83 1.43
C GLY A 26 -10.59 -9.69 0.45
N THR A 27 -11.85 -9.33 0.23
CA THR A 27 -12.72 -10.03 -0.71
C THR A 27 -13.09 -9.12 -1.87
N ILE A 28 -13.22 -9.70 -3.05
CA ILE A 28 -13.67 -9.04 -4.26
C ILE A 28 -14.93 -9.74 -4.71
N ALA A 29 -15.97 -8.96 -4.94
CA ALA A 29 -17.22 -9.50 -5.49
C ALA A 29 -17.12 -9.65 -7.03
N THR A 30 -17.97 -10.48 -7.57
CA THR A 30 -18.21 -10.58 -9.01
C THR A 30 -18.48 -9.20 -9.60
N ASP A 31 -17.96 -8.93 -10.78
CA ASP A 31 -18.12 -7.68 -11.55
C ASP A 31 -17.50 -6.43 -10.88
N VAL A 32 -16.75 -6.60 -9.78
CA VAL A 32 -16.00 -5.51 -9.13
C VAL A 32 -14.52 -5.64 -9.48
N ASN A 33 -13.97 -4.67 -10.21
CA ASN A 33 -12.59 -4.69 -10.66
C ASN A 33 -11.64 -3.81 -9.83
N THR A 34 -12.16 -3.10 -8.83
CA THR A 34 -11.39 -2.16 -8.02
C THR A 34 -11.40 -2.56 -6.55
N VAL A 35 -10.24 -2.55 -5.93
CA VAL A 35 -10.06 -2.82 -4.49
C VAL A 35 -9.29 -1.69 -3.84
N ARG A 36 -9.76 -1.23 -2.70
CA ARG A 36 -9.07 -0.23 -1.89
C ARG A 36 -7.89 -0.87 -1.18
N VAL A 37 -6.76 -0.18 -1.22
CA VAL A 37 -5.58 -0.54 -0.44
C VAL A 37 -5.76 0.03 0.96
N PRO A 38 -5.57 -0.76 2.03
CA PRO A 38 -5.65 -0.25 3.40
C PRO A 38 -4.66 0.88 3.64
N ALA A 39 -5.03 1.80 4.54
CA ALA A 39 -4.14 2.85 4.97
C ALA A 39 -2.86 2.27 5.59
N GLY A 40 -1.75 2.97 5.42
CA GLY A 40 -0.47 2.60 5.97
C GLY A 40 0.44 1.79 5.04
N PHE A 41 -0.05 1.25 3.91
CA PHE A 41 0.84 0.66 2.93
C PHE A 41 1.65 1.74 2.22
N LEU A 42 2.98 1.66 2.34
CA LEU A 42 3.91 2.55 1.65
C LEU A 42 4.07 2.14 0.17
N PHE A 43 4.23 0.85 -0.07
CA PHE A 43 4.29 0.29 -1.42
C PHE A 43 3.88 -1.18 -1.45
N ILE A 44 3.31 -1.57 -2.56
CA ILE A 44 2.84 -2.93 -2.83
C ILE A 44 3.93 -3.69 -3.59
N ARG A 45 4.29 -4.85 -3.05
CA ARG A 45 5.27 -5.77 -3.65
C ARG A 45 4.63 -6.80 -4.56
N GLY A 46 3.44 -7.26 -4.19
CA GLY A 46 2.73 -8.26 -4.96
C GLY A 46 1.26 -8.36 -4.56
N VAL A 47 0.48 -8.87 -5.48
CA VAL A 47 -0.95 -9.13 -5.29
C VAL A 47 -1.24 -10.53 -5.76
N GLU A 48 -1.94 -11.29 -4.95
CA GLU A 48 -2.36 -12.66 -5.23
C GLU A 48 -3.86 -12.79 -5.09
N VAL A 49 -4.49 -13.61 -5.94
CA VAL A 49 -5.93 -13.81 -5.95
C VAL A 49 -6.26 -15.30 -5.88
N PHE A 50 -7.19 -15.64 -5.00
CA PHE A 50 -7.69 -16.98 -4.75
C PHE A 50 -9.18 -17.05 -5.06
N ASN A 51 -9.66 -18.17 -5.53
CA ASN A 51 -11.11 -18.38 -5.67
C ASN A 51 -11.73 -18.53 -4.26
N ALA A 52 -12.71 -17.69 -3.95
CA ALA A 52 -13.37 -17.70 -2.64
C ALA A 52 -14.14 -19.01 -2.36
N SER A 53 -14.61 -19.68 -3.41
CA SER A 53 -15.40 -20.93 -3.32
C SER A 53 -14.52 -22.19 -3.27
N ASN A 54 -13.22 -22.08 -3.54
CA ASN A 54 -12.32 -23.22 -3.61
C ASN A 54 -11.00 -22.91 -2.87
N SER A 55 -10.97 -23.22 -1.58
CA SER A 55 -9.80 -23.00 -0.71
C SER A 55 -8.58 -23.87 -1.05
N THR A 56 -8.75 -24.91 -1.88
CA THR A 56 -7.65 -25.78 -2.31
C THR A 56 -7.00 -25.35 -3.62
N GLU A 57 -7.60 -24.38 -4.32
CA GLU A 57 -7.03 -23.83 -5.54
C GLU A 57 -5.81 -22.99 -5.21
N LYS A 58 -4.73 -23.20 -5.97
CA LYS A 58 -3.53 -22.38 -5.85
C LYS A 58 -3.81 -20.94 -6.24
N GLY A 59 -3.35 -20.01 -5.42
CA GLY A 59 -3.43 -18.58 -5.70
C GLY A 59 -2.74 -18.21 -7.02
N THR A 60 -3.24 -17.18 -7.65
CA THR A 60 -2.69 -16.62 -8.89
C THR A 60 -2.07 -15.26 -8.59
N TRP A 61 -0.77 -15.14 -8.81
CA TRP A 61 -0.06 -13.87 -8.72
C TRP A 61 -0.41 -12.97 -9.89
N LEU A 62 -0.86 -11.76 -9.58
CA LEU A 62 -1.19 -10.76 -10.59
C LEU A 62 0.08 -10.05 -11.07
N GLN A 63 0.15 -9.78 -12.36
CA GLN A 63 1.23 -9.00 -12.94
C GLN A 63 0.91 -7.51 -12.87
N LYS A 64 1.84 -6.73 -12.34
CA LYS A 64 1.71 -5.27 -12.34
C LYS A 64 1.84 -4.72 -13.77
N ARG A 65 0.89 -3.92 -14.19
CA ARG A 65 0.86 -3.25 -15.49
C ARG A 65 0.49 -1.78 -15.30
N ASP A 66 0.69 -1.01 -16.35
CA ASP A 66 0.21 0.37 -16.39
C ASP A 66 -1.31 0.43 -16.62
N GLN A 67 -1.94 1.49 -16.16
CA GLN A 67 -3.38 1.68 -16.31
C GLN A 67 -3.80 1.78 -17.79
N THR A 68 -2.96 2.38 -18.63
CA THR A 68 -3.24 2.50 -20.08
C THR A 68 -3.31 1.13 -20.72
N PHE A 69 -2.38 0.23 -20.37
CA PHE A 69 -2.41 -1.17 -20.84
C PHE A 69 -3.71 -1.87 -20.44
N LEU A 70 -4.16 -1.69 -19.19
CA LEU A 70 -5.41 -2.30 -18.73
C LEU A 70 -6.61 -1.77 -19.50
N SER A 71 -6.66 -0.46 -19.75
CA SER A 71 -7.74 0.17 -20.52
C SER A 71 -7.76 -0.28 -21.99
N GLU A 72 -6.62 -0.48 -22.60
CA GLU A 72 -6.52 -0.94 -24.00
C GLU A 72 -6.79 -2.43 -24.13
N TYR A 73 -6.28 -3.24 -23.19
CA TYR A 73 -6.34 -4.70 -23.28
C TYR A 73 -7.68 -5.27 -22.86
N VAL A 74 -8.33 -4.68 -21.86
CA VAL A 74 -9.55 -5.23 -21.24
C VAL A 74 -10.82 -4.46 -21.63
N GLY A 75 -10.66 -3.38 -22.39
CA GLY A 75 -11.76 -2.49 -22.75
C GLY A 75 -12.06 -1.46 -21.68
N ARG A 76 -13.27 -0.98 -21.62
CA ARG A 76 -13.66 0.14 -20.78
C ARG A 76 -13.67 -0.24 -19.30
N LEU A 77 -12.59 0.06 -18.58
CA LEU A 77 -12.50 -0.08 -17.12
C LEU A 77 -13.18 1.09 -16.39
N THR A 78 -14.34 1.52 -16.83
CA THR A 78 -15.00 2.68 -16.26
C THR A 78 -16.30 2.30 -15.56
N GLY A 79 -16.22 2.24 -14.26
CA GLY A 79 -17.37 2.33 -13.38
C GLY A 79 -16.92 2.94 -12.06
N PRO A 80 -17.74 3.76 -11.38
CA PRO A 80 -17.47 4.07 -10.00
C PRO A 80 -17.42 2.78 -9.19
N GLU A 81 -16.63 2.77 -8.13
CA GLU A 81 -16.53 1.63 -7.22
C GLU A 81 -17.93 1.09 -6.85
N GLY A 82 -18.16 -0.20 -7.09
CA GLY A 82 -19.45 -0.84 -6.88
C GLY A 82 -20.48 -0.66 -8.01
N SER A 83 -20.10 -0.09 -9.14
CA SER A 83 -20.99 -0.02 -10.30
C SER A 83 -20.98 -1.32 -11.09
N THR A 84 -22.13 -1.96 -11.18
CA THR A 84 -22.42 -3.10 -12.05
C THR A 84 -22.75 -2.65 -13.49
N THR A 85 -22.00 -1.71 -14.04
CA THR A 85 -22.30 -1.23 -15.39
C THR A 85 -21.87 -2.28 -16.41
N SER A 86 -22.84 -3.04 -16.85
CA SER A 86 -22.74 -4.02 -17.94
C SER A 86 -22.41 -3.32 -19.26
N GLY A 87 -21.15 -3.14 -19.53
CA GLY A 87 -20.68 -2.82 -20.87
C GLY A 87 -19.62 -3.83 -21.19
N ALA A 88 -19.77 -4.62 -22.22
CA ALA A 88 -18.84 -5.52 -22.89
C ALA A 88 -17.42 -5.73 -22.28
N ASP A 89 -17.29 -5.72 -20.97
CA ASP A 89 -16.05 -5.93 -20.26
C ASP A 89 -15.67 -7.40 -20.31
N VAL A 90 -14.44 -7.66 -20.61
CA VAL A 90 -13.93 -9.04 -20.56
C VAL A 90 -13.91 -9.47 -19.11
N THR A 91 -14.81 -10.37 -18.74
CA THR A 91 -14.86 -10.98 -17.42
C THR A 91 -14.01 -12.24 -17.36
N GLY A 92 -13.43 -12.52 -16.22
CA GLY A 92 -12.62 -13.71 -16.01
C GLY A 92 -11.78 -13.62 -14.74
N LYS A 93 -11.01 -14.66 -14.46
CA LYS A 93 -10.06 -14.64 -13.35
C LYS A 93 -9.02 -13.53 -13.55
N PRO A 94 -8.85 -12.60 -12.60
CA PRO A 94 -7.88 -11.51 -12.71
C PRO A 94 -6.44 -12.03 -12.95
N LYS A 95 -5.70 -11.35 -13.82
CA LYS A 95 -4.31 -11.68 -14.17
C LYS A 95 -3.37 -10.48 -14.03
N TYR A 96 -3.91 -9.28 -14.19
CA TYR A 96 -3.16 -8.04 -14.17
C TYR A 96 -3.72 -7.08 -13.14
N TYR A 97 -2.86 -6.20 -12.63
CA TYR A 97 -3.29 -5.10 -11.77
C TYR A 97 -2.52 -3.83 -12.07
N ALA A 98 -3.17 -2.69 -11.85
CA ALA A 98 -2.54 -1.38 -11.85
C ALA A 98 -2.83 -0.66 -10.53
N MET A 99 -1.89 0.16 -10.13
CA MET A 99 -2.11 1.09 -9.01
C MET A 99 -2.82 2.33 -9.53
N PHE A 100 -3.83 2.73 -8.81
CA PHE A 100 -4.63 3.90 -9.12
C PHE A 100 -4.65 4.83 -7.90
N GLY A 101 -4.48 6.13 -8.10
CA GLY A 101 -4.68 7.11 -7.05
C GLY A 101 -6.13 7.07 -6.56
N GLY A 102 -6.36 7.40 -5.29
CA GLY A 102 -7.66 7.29 -4.65
C GLY A 102 -8.81 7.84 -5.50
N ALA A 103 -9.94 7.18 -5.47
CA ALA A 103 -11.13 7.61 -6.20
C ALA A 103 -11.57 9.00 -5.73
N THR A 104 -11.98 9.83 -6.68
CA THR A 104 -12.47 11.19 -6.44
C THR A 104 -13.63 11.19 -5.44
N GLY A 105 -13.51 11.94 -4.36
CA GLY A 105 -14.59 12.06 -3.36
C GLY A 105 -14.39 11.22 -2.10
N LEU A 106 -13.26 10.54 -1.96
CA LEU A 106 -12.95 9.80 -0.74
C LEU A 106 -12.39 10.74 0.32
N THR A 107 -13.14 10.88 1.40
CA THR A 107 -12.67 11.47 2.67
C THR A 107 -11.81 10.49 3.46
N ASP A 108 -11.43 9.38 2.85
CA ASP A 108 -10.88 8.23 3.55
C ASP A 108 -9.36 8.13 3.40
N THR A 109 -8.72 7.69 4.47
CA THR A 109 -7.28 7.53 4.67
C THR A 109 -6.71 6.30 3.93
N THR A 110 -7.16 6.03 2.69
CA THR A 110 -6.67 4.90 1.91
C THR A 110 -5.40 5.25 1.14
N SER A 111 -4.47 4.30 1.05
CA SER A 111 -3.21 4.45 0.30
C SER A 111 -3.39 4.37 -1.24
N GLY A 112 -4.63 4.37 -1.72
CA GLY A 112 -4.97 4.24 -3.14
C GLY A 112 -5.86 3.05 -3.43
N SER A 113 -6.04 2.77 -4.71
CA SER A 113 -6.83 1.62 -5.18
C SER A 113 -6.02 0.76 -6.15
N ILE A 114 -6.35 -0.51 -6.19
CA ILE A 114 -5.86 -1.47 -7.17
C ILE A 114 -6.97 -1.70 -8.18
N LEU A 115 -6.67 -1.47 -9.44
CA LEU A 115 -7.51 -1.83 -10.56
C LEU A 115 -7.05 -3.18 -11.10
N MET A 116 -7.96 -4.11 -11.29
CA MET A 116 -7.66 -5.46 -11.78
C MET A 116 -8.27 -5.72 -13.14
N ALA A 117 -7.62 -6.58 -13.89
CA ALA A 117 -8.08 -7.01 -15.20
C ALA A 117 -7.72 -8.49 -15.47
N PRO A 118 -8.59 -9.27 -16.11
CA PRO A 118 -10.01 -9.01 -16.42
C PRO A 118 -10.88 -8.68 -15.20
N THR A 119 -12.07 -8.15 -15.42
CA THR A 119 -13.07 -7.98 -14.36
C THR A 119 -13.42 -9.34 -13.77
N PRO A 120 -13.46 -9.51 -12.44
CA PRO A 120 -13.73 -10.77 -11.79
C PRO A 120 -15.07 -11.40 -12.22
N ASP A 121 -15.06 -12.65 -12.66
CA ASP A 121 -16.23 -13.45 -13.05
C ASP A 121 -16.86 -14.20 -11.87
N ALA A 122 -16.23 -14.17 -10.72
CA ALA A 122 -16.67 -14.81 -9.48
C ALA A 122 -16.18 -14.03 -8.26
N ASN A 123 -16.59 -14.44 -7.08
CA ASN A 123 -16.04 -13.91 -5.84
C ASN A 123 -14.63 -14.47 -5.62
N TYR A 124 -13.68 -13.56 -5.38
CA TYR A 124 -12.28 -13.89 -5.10
C TYR A 124 -11.84 -13.32 -3.75
N VAL A 125 -10.87 -13.99 -3.15
CA VAL A 125 -10.07 -13.46 -2.04
C VAL A 125 -8.81 -12.86 -2.64
N ILE A 126 -8.50 -11.62 -2.28
CA ILE A 126 -7.27 -10.93 -2.67
C ILE A 126 -6.33 -10.84 -1.48
N LYS A 127 -5.07 -11.14 -1.69
CA LYS A 127 -3.99 -10.90 -0.75
C LYS A 127 -3.02 -9.88 -1.31
N ILE A 128 -2.80 -8.83 -0.55
CA ILE A 128 -1.87 -7.74 -0.89
C ILE A 128 -0.65 -7.87 0.01
N TYR A 129 0.50 -8.03 -0.60
CA TYR A 129 1.79 -8.08 0.09
C TYR A 129 2.53 -6.77 -0.15
N GLY A 130 2.96 -6.13 0.92
CA GLY A 130 3.65 -4.85 0.81
C GLY A 130 4.42 -4.49 2.07
N ASN A 131 5.06 -3.34 2.03
CA ASN A 131 5.61 -2.72 3.23
C ASN A 131 4.61 -1.72 3.77
N ALA A 132 4.30 -1.84 5.03
CA ALA A 132 3.44 -0.89 5.73
C ALA A 132 4.27 -0.01 6.66
N MET A 133 3.77 1.19 6.92
CA MET A 133 4.35 2.07 7.91
C MET A 133 4.15 1.45 9.29
N PRO A 134 5.21 1.16 10.04
CA PRO A 134 5.07 0.66 11.41
C PRO A 134 4.43 1.73 12.30
N THR A 135 3.79 1.28 13.37
CA THR A 135 3.31 2.18 14.41
C THR A 135 4.50 2.91 15.03
N GLY A 136 4.48 4.24 14.97
CA GLY A 136 5.60 5.07 15.42
C GLY A 136 5.91 4.93 16.92
N LEU A 137 7.12 5.26 17.30
CA LEU A 137 7.58 5.24 18.69
C LEU A 137 6.73 6.17 19.56
N GLY A 138 6.21 5.66 20.67
CA GLY A 138 5.40 6.45 21.60
C GLY A 138 3.95 6.66 21.21
N SER A 139 3.47 6.12 20.08
CA SER A 139 2.07 6.24 19.66
C SER A 139 1.14 5.22 20.32
N GLY A 140 1.65 4.28 21.11
CA GLY A 140 0.84 3.37 21.91
C GLY A 140 0.18 4.07 23.10
N ALA A 141 -0.97 3.57 23.54
CA ALA A 141 -1.71 4.11 24.70
C ALA A 141 -0.87 4.19 25.99
N ASP A 142 0.13 3.33 26.10
CA ASP A 142 1.02 3.22 27.27
C ASP A 142 2.36 3.95 27.08
N GLY A 143 2.58 4.64 25.98
CA GLY A 143 3.87 5.27 25.65
C GLY A 143 5.04 4.28 25.51
N ASN A 144 4.74 3.00 25.45
CA ASN A 144 5.72 1.90 25.50
C ASN A 144 5.83 1.15 24.14
N SER A 145 5.43 1.79 23.05
CA SER A 145 5.58 1.19 21.71
C SER A 145 7.04 1.22 21.28
N HIS A 146 7.49 0.08 20.78
CA HIS A 146 8.83 -0.10 20.24
C HIS A 146 8.75 -0.34 18.75
N THR A 147 9.65 0.26 17.97
CA THR A 147 9.83 -0.01 16.56
C THR A 147 11.05 -0.90 16.35
N TYR A 148 11.15 -1.55 15.20
CA TYR A 148 12.34 -2.33 14.84
C TYR A 148 13.62 -1.48 14.95
N VAL A 149 13.55 -0.24 14.46
CA VAL A 149 14.68 0.70 14.49
C VAL A 149 15.06 1.05 15.94
N SER A 150 14.08 1.30 16.82
CA SER A 150 14.37 1.64 18.21
C SER A 150 15.02 0.50 18.99
N ASN A 151 14.68 -0.75 18.66
CA ASN A 151 15.21 -1.92 19.35
C ASN A 151 16.60 -2.34 18.85
N TYR A 152 16.79 -2.33 17.53
CA TYR A 152 18.00 -2.89 16.93
C TYR A 152 19.01 -1.84 16.47
N PHE A 153 18.57 -0.61 16.26
CA PHE A 153 19.44 0.48 15.81
C PHE A 153 19.14 1.82 16.51
N PRO A 154 19.14 1.88 17.85
CA PRO A 154 18.76 3.06 18.61
C PRO A 154 19.69 4.27 18.34
N GLN A 155 20.97 4.04 18.10
CA GLN A 155 21.92 5.12 17.77
C GLN A 155 21.61 5.76 16.42
N GLY A 156 21.22 4.97 15.41
CA GLY A 156 20.80 5.50 14.11
C GLY A 156 19.57 6.39 14.22
N LEU A 157 18.58 5.95 15.01
CA LEU A 157 17.40 6.76 15.30
C LEU A 157 17.78 8.08 16.01
N LEU A 158 18.68 8.03 16.98
CA LEU A 158 19.17 9.22 17.68
C LEU A 158 19.84 10.21 16.71
N TYR A 159 20.73 9.73 15.85
CA TYR A 159 21.38 10.59 14.85
C TYR A 159 20.40 11.16 13.84
N ALA A 160 19.43 10.39 13.40
CA ALA A 160 18.37 10.87 12.52
C ALA A 160 17.54 11.98 13.19
N CYS A 161 17.16 11.80 14.46
CA CYS A 161 16.46 12.83 15.23
C CYS A 161 17.31 14.10 15.40
N LEU A 162 18.61 13.95 15.63
CA LEU A 162 19.52 15.10 15.72
C LEU A 162 19.62 15.83 14.39
N ALA A 163 19.70 15.10 13.27
CA ALA A 163 19.75 15.71 11.94
C ALA A 163 18.47 16.52 11.66
N GLU A 164 17.28 15.99 11.99
CA GLU A 164 16.02 16.71 11.87
C GLU A 164 15.98 17.96 12.77
N ALA A 165 16.46 17.84 14.02
CA ALA A 165 16.52 18.96 14.95
C ALA A 165 17.49 20.06 14.49
N TYR A 166 18.67 19.68 13.99
CA TYR A 166 19.62 20.64 13.43
C TYR A 166 19.08 21.33 12.18
N GLY A 167 18.42 20.59 11.27
CA GLY A 167 17.77 21.16 10.11
C GLY A 167 16.72 22.21 10.47
N PHE A 168 16.00 21.99 11.55
CA PHE A 168 15.02 22.95 12.07
C PHE A 168 15.68 24.19 12.69
N LEU A 169 16.77 24.02 13.45
CA LEU A 169 17.42 25.10 14.19
C LEU A 169 18.28 26.02 13.31
N LYS A 170 19.02 25.44 12.37
CA LYS A 170 19.99 26.17 11.54
C LYS A 170 19.54 26.49 10.13
N GLY A 171 18.52 25.79 9.65
CA GLY A 171 18.06 25.88 8.27
C GLY A 171 18.93 25.11 7.26
N PRO A 172 18.44 24.94 6.03
CA PRO A 172 19.07 24.07 5.03
C PRO A 172 20.44 24.56 4.53
N ALA A 173 20.76 25.85 4.65
CA ALA A 173 22.03 26.40 4.16
C ALA A 173 23.25 25.94 4.97
N ASP A 174 23.09 25.74 6.27
CA ASP A 174 24.18 25.34 7.17
C ASP A 174 24.40 23.81 7.19
N MET A 175 23.46 23.02 6.70
CA MET A 175 23.61 21.56 6.58
C MET A 175 24.47 21.15 5.37
N LEU A 176 24.62 22.01 4.38
CA LEU A 176 25.45 21.74 3.18
C LEU A 176 26.95 22.01 3.40
N THR A 177 27.34 22.56 4.53
CA THR A 177 28.74 22.89 4.87
C THR A 177 29.38 21.91 5.83
N LEU A 178 28.70 20.84 6.20
CA LEU A 178 29.23 19.72 6.99
C LEU A 178 29.43 18.50 6.12
#